data_4158c2c0a1f489b2551fc0eeb340dcb2
#
_entry.id   4158c2c0a1f489b2551fc0eeb340dcb2
#
_cell.length_a   1.000
_cell.length_b   1.000
_cell.length_c   1.000
_cell.angle_alpha   90.00
_cell.angle_beta   90.00
_cell.angle_gamma   90.00
#
_symmetry.space_group_name_H-M   'P 1'
#
loop_
_entity.id
_entity.type
_entity.pdbx_description
1 polymer ?
#
loop_
_entity_poly.entity_id
_entity_poly.type
_entity_poly.pdbx_seq_one_letter_code
_entity_poly.pdbx_strand_id
1 'polypeptide(L)'
;MPVFRIFRHYIPASFILLGLFEAILLYLGFHAGVYLRFLGDSAAVTDSFGSLWPKGLVYALIMMLCMIAVGLYDRTAWSLEGRSAMLLRVLASFVLAIFPLSLLFYLAPAILLWRGATLLVLGVSLLGIVITRLVFVRVVDQQVLRRRALVLGAGKRARHIRQLEKDLPLLGIEVVGYVHMDTDHEPLDDHRVFLRERPLQEIVSEKKIDEIILAVDDRRKGMPVHEILSCKMDGVDVLDMLTFFERETGRVKLDLVNPSWMFLSDGFRVSVSSAIAKRTFDILVCLLLLPLFLPLMLIVALAVWLESPGQGSVLYSQVRVGQNNRDFTIYKFRSMRVDAESDGRARWAQKNDARITRVGALIRKARLDELPQIFNVLKGDMSFVGPRPERPAFVEELQSQYPYYRERHRMRPGLTGWAQISYQYGDSAEDAYRKLEYDLYYVKNYSIFIDLLIILHTIHVVLTGKCAH
;
A
#
# COMPACT_ATOMS: atom_id res chain seq x y z
N MET A 1 -20.33 3.02 7.02
CA MET A 1 -19.54 4.27 7.16
C MET A 1 -18.99 4.72 5.80
N PRO A 2 -18.91 6.03 5.51
CA PRO A 2 -18.39 6.51 4.23
C PRO A 2 -16.93 6.12 4.02
N VAL A 3 -16.52 5.97 2.75
CA VAL A 3 -15.11 5.87 2.36
C VAL A 3 -14.72 7.22 1.81
N PHE A 4 -13.68 7.81 2.36
CA PHE A 4 -13.16 9.08 1.86
C PHE A 4 -12.10 8.83 0.79
N ARG A 5 -12.14 9.64 -0.26
CA ARG A 5 -11.09 9.65 -1.27
C ARG A 5 -10.11 10.78 -0.94
N ILE A 6 -9.05 10.44 -0.19
CA ILE A 6 -8.02 11.40 0.22
C ILE A 6 -6.86 11.31 -0.78
N PHE A 7 -6.54 12.43 -1.41
CA PHE A 7 -5.49 12.49 -2.44
C PHE A 7 -5.59 11.35 -3.47
N ARG A 8 -6.81 11.06 -3.95
CA ARG A 8 -7.13 10.00 -4.91
C ARG A 8 -7.02 8.57 -4.38
N HIS A 9 -6.64 8.37 -3.11
CA HIS A 9 -6.62 7.06 -2.47
C HIS A 9 -7.86 6.85 -1.58
N TYR A 10 -8.43 5.64 -1.60
CA TYR A 10 -9.65 5.32 -0.84
C TYR A 10 -9.31 4.84 0.57
N ILE A 11 -9.72 5.61 1.58
CA ILE A 11 -9.50 5.29 2.99
C ILE A 11 -10.85 5.18 3.69
N PRO A 12 -11.16 4.04 4.36
CA PRO A 12 -12.37 3.92 5.16
C PRO A 12 -12.38 4.94 6.31
N ALA A 13 -13.53 5.56 6.55
CA ALA A 13 -13.70 6.52 7.65
C ALA A 13 -13.33 5.90 9.01
N SER A 14 -13.60 4.61 9.20
CA SER A 14 -13.25 3.87 10.42
C SER A 14 -11.76 3.90 10.74
N PHE A 15 -10.89 3.77 9.72
CA PHE A 15 -9.43 3.84 9.92
C PHE A 15 -8.95 5.28 10.17
N ILE A 16 -9.60 6.28 9.57
CA ILE A 16 -9.27 7.69 9.83
C ILE A 16 -9.63 8.03 11.27
N LEU A 17 -10.84 7.66 11.72
CA LEU A 17 -11.29 7.89 13.09
C LEU A 17 -10.40 7.16 14.11
N LEU A 18 -10.05 5.89 13.82
CA LEU A 18 -9.14 5.13 14.65
C LEU A 18 -7.77 5.79 14.74
N GLY A 19 -7.20 6.21 13.61
CA GLY A 19 -5.90 6.88 13.57
C GLY A 19 -5.90 8.22 14.34
N LEU A 20 -6.95 9.02 14.18
CA LEU A 20 -7.13 10.24 14.96
C LEU A 20 -7.22 9.97 16.47
N PHE A 21 -8.03 8.98 16.86
CA PHE A 21 -8.18 8.59 18.26
C PHE A 21 -6.85 8.09 18.83
N GLU A 22 -6.13 7.25 18.11
CA GLU A 22 -4.82 6.73 18.51
C GLU A 22 -3.76 7.84 18.59
N ALA A 23 -3.78 8.82 17.68
CA ALA A 23 -2.88 9.98 17.75
C ALA A 23 -3.14 10.83 19.01
N ILE A 24 -4.40 11.09 19.34
CA ILE A 24 -4.79 11.78 20.58
C ILE A 24 -4.36 10.95 21.80
N LEU A 25 -4.60 9.64 21.78
CA LEU A 25 -4.24 8.75 22.87
C LEU A 25 -2.72 8.71 23.09
N LEU A 26 -1.92 8.66 22.03
CA LEU A 26 -0.46 8.71 22.11
C LEU A 26 0.01 10.04 22.69
N TYR A 27 -0.59 11.13 22.28
CA TYR A 27 -0.30 12.45 22.83
C TYR A 27 -0.65 12.55 24.33
N LEU A 28 -1.84 12.12 24.73
CA LEU A 28 -2.26 12.08 26.14
C LEU A 28 -1.44 11.07 26.96
N GLY A 29 -1.14 9.91 26.37
CA GLY A 29 -0.29 8.89 26.97
C GLY A 29 1.14 9.38 27.25
N PHE A 30 1.68 10.24 26.36
CA PHE A 30 2.94 10.93 26.59
C PHE A 30 2.88 11.79 27.86
N HIS A 31 1.87 12.63 27.99
CA HIS A 31 1.70 13.49 29.17
C HIS A 31 1.47 12.65 30.43
N ALA A 32 0.56 11.68 30.36
CA ALA A 32 0.27 10.80 31.49
C ALA A 32 1.52 10.04 31.98
N GLY A 33 2.34 9.50 31.06
CA GLY A 33 3.57 8.80 31.41
C GLY A 33 4.62 9.71 32.06
N VAL A 34 4.75 10.95 31.60
CA VAL A 34 5.64 11.93 32.21
C VAL A 34 5.14 12.31 33.61
N TYR A 35 3.86 12.70 33.76
CA TYR A 35 3.30 13.07 35.06
C TYR A 35 3.32 11.90 36.07
N LEU A 36 3.12 10.67 35.62
CA LEU A 36 3.23 9.48 36.46
C LEU A 36 4.65 9.29 37.02
N ARG A 37 5.68 9.65 36.25
CA ARG A 37 7.09 9.58 36.75
C ARG A 37 7.34 10.54 37.92
N PHE A 38 6.65 11.67 37.95
CA PHE A 38 6.81 12.70 38.98
C PHE A 38 5.65 12.70 39.99
N LEU A 39 4.86 11.62 40.04
CA LEU A 39 3.71 11.47 40.95
C LEU A 39 2.73 12.65 40.90
N GLY A 40 2.61 13.28 39.73
CA GLY A 40 1.72 14.40 39.49
C GLY A 40 2.27 15.80 39.85
N ASP A 41 3.52 15.90 40.32
CA ASP A 41 4.15 17.19 40.61
C ASP A 41 4.45 17.96 39.31
N SER A 42 3.58 18.93 39.00
CA SER A 42 3.66 19.76 37.81
C SER A 42 4.88 20.70 37.81
N ALA A 43 5.32 21.16 38.98
CA ALA A 43 6.48 22.03 39.09
C ALA A 43 7.76 21.26 38.73
N ALA A 44 7.95 20.08 39.28
CA ALA A 44 9.08 19.20 38.96
C ALA A 44 9.12 18.79 37.49
N VAL A 45 7.96 18.58 36.85
CA VAL A 45 7.86 18.30 35.41
C VAL A 45 8.32 19.50 34.59
N THR A 46 7.84 20.72 34.93
CA THR A 46 8.17 21.94 34.19
C THR A 46 9.66 22.30 34.34
N ASP A 47 10.20 22.17 35.53
CA ASP A 47 11.61 22.42 35.80
C ASP A 47 12.53 21.42 35.09
N SER A 48 12.11 20.14 34.98
CA SER A 48 12.91 19.08 34.37
C SER A 48 12.84 19.10 32.84
N PHE A 49 11.69 19.40 32.26
CA PHE A 49 11.46 19.22 30.82
C PHE A 49 10.96 20.47 30.10
N GLY A 50 10.60 21.54 30.81
CA GLY A 50 9.98 22.71 30.21
C GLY A 50 8.60 22.39 29.58
N SER A 51 8.31 22.99 28.43
CA SER A 51 7.04 22.76 27.74
C SER A 51 6.95 21.33 27.15
N LEU A 52 5.93 20.56 27.56
CA LEU A 52 5.71 19.20 27.12
C LEU A 52 4.94 19.09 25.79
N TRP A 53 4.12 20.12 25.45
CA TRP A 53 3.21 20.00 24.30
C TRP A 53 3.91 19.73 22.96
N PRO A 54 5.04 20.40 22.58
CA PRO A 54 5.70 20.08 21.31
C PRO A 54 6.37 18.72 21.34
N LYS A 55 6.89 18.29 22.50
CA LYS A 55 7.50 16.97 22.67
C LYS A 55 6.47 15.86 22.50
N GLY A 56 5.27 16.03 23.06
CA GLY A 56 4.15 15.09 22.91
C GLY A 56 3.67 14.98 21.47
N LEU A 57 3.61 16.09 20.73
CA LEU A 57 3.25 16.07 19.31
C LEU A 57 4.28 15.30 18.46
N VAL A 58 5.56 15.56 18.67
CA VAL A 58 6.64 14.85 17.95
C VAL A 58 6.63 13.36 18.30
N TYR A 59 6.45 13.01 19.56
CA TYR A 59 6.31 11.61 19.99
C TYR A 59 5.13 10.93 19.29
N ALA A 60 3.95 11.53 19.35
CA ALA A 60 2.75 10.97 18.72
C ALA A 60 2.94 10.79 17.19
N LEU A 61 3.56 11.76 16.52
CA LEU A 61 3.85 11.69 15.09
C LEU A 61 4.78 10.50 14.76
N ILE A 62 5.89 10.35 15.49
CA ILE A 62 6.84 9.25 15.26
C ILE A 62 6.16 7.90 15.50
N MET A 63 5.41 7.78 16.60
CA MET A 63 4.67 6.55 16.90
C MET A 63 3.66 6.21 15.82
N MET A 64 2.87 7.19 15.33
CA MET A 64 1.93 6.99 14.24
C MET A 64 2.63 6.55 12.95
N LEU A 65 3.75 7.17 12.59
CA LEU A 65 4.52 6.76 11.42
C LEU A 65 5.04 5.31 11.55
N CYS A 66 5.52 4.91 12.73
CA CYS A 66 5.94 3.54 12.97
C CYS A 66 4.77 2.54 12.92
N MET A 67 3.59 2.91 13.43
CA MET A 67 2.38 2.10 13.36
C MET A 67 1.91 1.91 11.91
N ILE A 68 1.95 2.96 11.09
CA ILE A 68 1.67 2.89 9.65
C ILE A 68 2.72 2.01 8.96
N ALA A 69 4.01 2.21 9.26
CA ALA A 69 5.12 1.46 8.68
C ALA A 69 5.05 -0.04 8.94
N VAL A 70 4.51 -0.48 10.09
CA VAL A 70 4.28 -1.90 10.41
C VAL A 70 2.96 -2.43 9.81
N GLY A 71 2.20 -1.61 9.08
CA GLY A 71 0.97 -2.01 8.41
C GLY A 71 -0.23 -2.18 9.36
N LEU A 72 -0.26 -1.45 10.50
CA LEU A 72 -1.38 -1.51 11.43
C LEU A 72 -2.68 -0.91 10.88
N TYR A 73 -2.62 -0.15 9.80
CA TYR A 73 -3.78 0.44 9.10
C TYR A 73 -4.01 -0.21 7.73
N ASP A 74 -3.38 -1.37 7.45
CA ASP A 74 -3.58 -2.11 6.23
C ASP A 74 -4.86 -2.96 6.33
N ARG A 75 -5.77 -2.81 5.37
CA ARG A 75 -7.04 -3.54 5.31
C ARG A 75 -6.85 -5.05 5.20
N THR A 76 -5.88 -5.49 4.39
CA THR A 76 -5.60 -6.91 4.16
C THR A 76 -5.08 -7.61 5.41
N ALA A 77 -4.29 -6.91 6.20
CA ALA A 77 -3.78 -7.41 7.46
C ALA A 77 -4.88 -7.70 8.48
N TRP A 78 -5.95 -6.90 8.48
CA TRP A 78 -7.08 -7.07 9.38
C TRP A 78 -7.99 -8.23 9.01
N SER A 79 -8.10 -8.54 7.73
CA SER A 79 -9.00 -9.59 7.23
C SER A 79 -8.42 -11.00 7.32
N LEU A 80 -7.10 -11.13 7.19
CA LEU A 80 -6.43 -12.42 7.05
C LEU A 80 -5.65 -12.83 8.29
N GLU A 81 -5.27 -11.89 9.15
CA GLU A 81 -4.41 -12.14 10.31
C GLU A 81 -5.24 -12.05 11.60
N GLY A 82 -5.16 -13.08 12.44
CA GLY A 82 -5.90 -13.13 13.71
C GLY A 82 -5.42 -12.09 14.75
N ARG A 83 -6.13 -12.00 15.90
CA ARG A 83 -5.84 -11.04 16.99
C ARG A 83 -4.40 -11.08 17.50
N SER A 84 -3.76 -12.26 17.50
CA SER A 84 -2.36 -12.42 17.88
C SER A 84 -1.39 -11.69 16.96
N ALA A 85 -1.62 -11.74 15.66
CA ALA A 85 -0.77 -11.04 14.69
C ALA A 85 -0.92 -9.51 14.82
N MET A 86 -2.13 -9.02 15.08
CA MET A 86 -2.36 -7.59 15.35
C MET A 86 -1.57 -7.13 16.59
N LEU A 87 -1.62 -7.87 17.70
CA LEU A 87 -0.86 -7.54 18.91
C LEU A 87 0.64 -7.56 18.67
N LEU A 88 1.13 -8.54 17.92
CA LEU A 88 2.54 -8.61 17.52
C LEU A 88 2.97 -7.39 16.71
N ARG A 89 2.13 -6.91 15.79
CA ARG A 89 2.39 -5.68 15.02
C ARG A 89 2.40 -4.44 15.90
N VAL A 90 1.50 -4.35 16.89
CA VAL A 90 1.53 -3.25 17.89
C VAL A 90 2.87 -3.25 18.62
N LEU A 91 3.31 -4.39 19.15
CA LEU A 91 4.62 -4.51 19.80
C LEU A 91 5.77 -4.15 18.86
N ALA A 92 5.74 -4.66 17.64
CA ALA A 92 6.75 -4.36 16.63
C ALA A 92 6.84 -2.86 16.30
N SER A 93 5.71 -2.15 16.27
CA SER A 93 5.70 -0.69 16.04
C SER A 93 6.35 0.09 17.17
N PHE A 94 6.14 -0.33 18.42
CA PHE A 94 6.79 0.29 19.58
C PHE A 94 8.30 0.00 19.61
N VAL A 95 8.72 -1.23 19.28
CA VAL A 95 10.14 -1.58 19.15
C VAL A 95 10.79 -0.76 18.01
N LEU A 96 10.13 -0.67 16.86
CA LEU A 96 10.62 0.12 15.73
C LEU A 96 10.78 1.60 16.10
N ALA A 97 9.89 2.16 16.93
CA ALA A 97 9.92 3.55 17.33
C ALA A 97 11.11 3.90 18.24
N ILE A 98 11.72 2.93 18.92
CA ILE A 98 12.89 3.17 19.78
C ILE A 98 14.03 3.78 18.99
N PHE A 99 14.27 3.31 17.77
CA PHE A 99 15.36 3.82 16.93
C PHE A 99 15.18 5.28 16.54
N PRO A 100 14.09 5.73 15.89
CA PRO A 100 13.90 7.14 15.53
C PRO A 100 13.76 8.04 16.73
N LEU A 101 13.20 7.59 17.86
CA LEU A 101 13.15 8.36 19.09
C LEU A 101 14.55 8.55 19.69
N SER A 102 15.37 7.51 19.72
CA SER A 102 16.76 7.61 20.22
C SER A 102 17.61 8.52 19.33
N LEU A 103 17.45 8.42 18.01
CA LEU A 103 18.14 9.30 17.06
C LEU A 103 17.70 10.75 17.25
N LEU A 104 16.40 11.00 17.43
CA LEU A 104 15.86 12.32 17.69
C LEU A 104 16.41 12.92 19.00
N PHE A 105 16.45 12.13 20.07
CA PHE A 105 17.01 12.56 21.36
C PHE A 105 18.49 12.91 21.26
N TYR A 106 19.23 12.21 20.39
CA TYR A 106 20.62 12.52 20.12
C TYR A 106 20.79 13.82 19.29
N LEU A 107 19.99 14.00 18.24
CA LEU A 107 20.07 15.16 17.34
C LEU A 107 19.46 16.44 17.94
N ALA A 108 18.45 16.30 18.79
CA ALA A 108 17.72 17.40 19.41
C ALA A 108 17.61 17.20 20.93
N PRO A 109 18.68 17.45 21.70
CA PRO A 109 18.67 17.24 23.17
C PRO A 109 17.59 18.01 23.91
N ALA A 110 17.08 19.10 23.34
CA ALA A 110 15.95 19.85 23.91
C ALA A 110 14.65 19.04 24.02
N ILE A 111 14.52 17.95 23.25
CA ILE A 111 13.35 17.04 23.24
C ILE A 111 13.57 15.83 24.17
N LEU A 112 14.78 15.67 24.69
CA LEU A 112 15.17 14.52 25.50
C LEU A 112 14.22 14.32 26.70
N LEU A 113 13.84 13.08 26.95
CA LEU A 113 13.21 12.61 28.17
C LEU A 113 14.17 11.72 28.96
N TRP A 114 14.05 11.76 30.27
CA TRP A 114 14.79 10.82 31.12
C TRP A 114 14.34 9.38 30.88
N ARG A 115 15.24 8.42 30.98
CA ARG A 115 15.00 6.99 30.70
C ARG A 115 13.75 6.45 31.41
N GLY A 116 13.57 6.81 32.70
CA GLY A 116 12.39 6.36 33.46
C GLY A 116 11.06 6.97 32.94
N ALA A 117 11.08 8.25 32.53
CA ALA A 117 9.90 8.89 31.94
C ALA A 117 9.58 8.25 30.56
N THR A 118 10.59 8.00 29.73
CA THR A 118 10.41 7.35 28.42
C THR A 118 9.78 5.94 28.55
N LEU A 119 10.23 5.13 29.52
CA LEU A 119 9.64 3.81 29.77
C LEU A 119 8.18 3.88 30.18
N LEU A 120 7.80 4.82 31.07
CA LEU A 120 6.41 4.99 31.47
C LEU A 120 5.55 5.53 30.33
N VAL A 121 6.06 6.47 29.54
CA VAL A 121 5.39 6.97 28.34
C VAL A 121 5.09 5.82 27.36
N LEU A 122 6.09 5.01 27.04
CA LEU A 122 5.92 3.85 26.15
C LEU A 122 4.94 2.81 26.74
N GLY A 123 5.03 2.52 28.03
CA GLY A 123 4.14 1.56 28.70
C GLY A 123 2.69 2.01 28.73
N VAL A 124 2.42 3.25 29.13
CA VAL A 124 1.06 3.83 29.14
C VAL A 124 0.48 3.90 27.73
N SER A 125 1.28 4.34 26.75
CA SER A 125 0.85 4.42 25.35
C SER A 125 0.57 3.03 24.77
N LEU A 126 1.44 2.05 25.03
CA LEU A 126 1.25 0.67 24.60
C LEU A 126 -0.05 0.07 25.14
N LEU A 127 -0.29 0.22 26.45
CA LEU A 127 -1.52 -0.27 27.08
C LEU A 127 -2.75 0.37 26.45
N GLY A 128 -2.73 1.70 26.27
CA GLY A 128 -3.83 2.44 25.65
C GLY A 128 -4.10 1.97 24.21
N ILE A 129 -3.07 1.82 23.37
CA ILE A 129 -3.21 1.32 21.98
C ILE A 129 -3.76 -0.11 21.96
N VAL A 130 -3.24 -1.01 22.81
CA VAL A 130 -3.73 -2.40 22.89
C VAL A 130 -5.21 -2.43 23.24
N ILE A 131 -5.64 -1.68 24.28
CA ILE A 131 -7.05 -1.61 24.69
C ILE A 131 -7.91 -1.07 23.53
N THR A 132 -7.49 0.05 22.91
CA THR A 132 -8.20 0.64 21.77
C THR A 132 -8.39 -0.36 20.63
N ARG A 133 -7.34 -1.10 20.28
CA ARG A 133 -7.40 -2.10 19.21
C ARG A 133 -8.32 -3.27 19.53
N LEU A 134 -8.29 -3.77 20.75
CA LEU A 134 -9.20 -4.84 21.20
C LEU A 134 -10.66 -4.40 21.17
N VAL A 135 -10.95 -3.16 21.60
CA VAL A 135 -12.29 -2.58 21.53
C VAL A 135 -12.71 -2.38 20.09
N PHE A 136 -11.84 -1.81 19.24
CA PHE A 136 -12.14 -1.55 17.84
C PHE A 136 -12.48 -2.83 17.07
N VAL A 137 -11.70 -3.92 17.26
CA VAL A 137 -12.01 -5.22 16.66
C VAL A 137 -13.40 -5.70 17.05
N ARG A 138 -13.77 -5.58 18.32
CA ARG A 138 -15.13 -5.98 18.77
C ARG A 138 -16.23 -5.14 18.15
N VAL A 139 -16.04 -3.83 18.05
CA VAL A 139 -17.02 -2.91 17.46
C VAL A 139 -17.18 -3.14 15.95
N VAL A 140 -16.09 -3.42 15.25
CA VAL A 140 -16.12 -3.71 13.80
C VAL A 140 -16.73 -5.09 13.52
N ASP A 141 -16.43 -6.11 14.34
CA ASP A 141 -17.01 -7.45 14.22
C ASP A 141 -18.54 -7.46 14.43
N GLN A 142 -19.08 -6.54 15.22
CA GLN A 142 -20.53 -6.48 15.53
C GLN A 142 -21.43 -5.95 14.40
N GLN A 143 -20.96 -5.91 13.16
CA GLN A 143 -21.71 -5.49 11.95
C GLN A 143 -22.26 -4.04 11.97
N VAL A 144 -22.09 -3.31 13.06
CA VAL A 144 -22.65 -1.96 13.27
C VAL A 144 -22.13 -0.93 12.27
N LEU A 145 -20.94 -1.19 11.71
CA LEU A 145 -20.25 -0.25 10.81
C LEU A 145 -20.22 -0.71 9.35
N ARG A 146 -20.88 -1.82 9.00
CA ARG A 146 -20.90 -2.33 7.64
C ARG A 146 -21.88 -1.53 6.79
N ARG A 147 -21.45 -1.18 5.57
CA ARG A 147 -22.34 -0.64 4.53
C ARG A 147 -23.06 -1.78 3.85
N ARG A 148 -24.36 -1.63 3.66
CA ARG A 148 -25.20 -2.61 3.00
C ARG A 148 -25.24 -2.31 1.51
N ALA A 149 -24.62 -3.18 0.71
CA ALA A 149 -24.52 -3.04 -0.73
C ALA A 149 -25.51 -3.96 -1.45
N LEU A 150 -26.20 -3.43 -2.46
CA LEU A 150 -27.03 -4.16 -3.40
C LEU A 150 -26.35 -4.20 -4.76
N VAL A 151 -26.15 -5.38 -5.33
CA VAL A 151 -25.55 -5.53 -6.64
C VAL A 151 -26.65 -5.56 -7.69
N LEU A 152 -26.66 -4.61 -8.62
CA LEU A 152 -27.57 -4.59 -9.75
C LEU A 152 -26.94 -5.36 -10.92
N GLY A 153 -27.51 -6.54 -11.20
CA GLY A 153 -27.00 -7.58 -12.09
C GLY A 153 -26.63 -8.84 -11.32
N ALA A 154 -27.00 -10.00 -11.88
CA ALA A 154 -26.70 -11.33 -11.35
C ALA A 154 -25.99 -12.22 -12.39
N GLY A 155 -25.37 -11.64 -13.43
CA GLY A 155 -24.72 -12.33 -14.53
C GLY A 155 -23.21 -12.53 -14.36
N LYS A 156 -22.51 -12.59 -15.50
CA LYS A 156 -21.02 -12.82 -15.53
C LYS A 156 -20.24 -11.78 -14.75
N ARG A 157 -20.65 -10.51 -14.82
CA ARG A 157 -19.99 -9.43 -14.09
C ARG A 157 -20.16 -9.57 -12.58
N ALA A 158 -21.34 -9.91 -12.11
CA ALA A 158 -21.62 -10.12 -10.70
C ALA A 158 -20.80 -11.27 -10.08
N ARG A 159 -20.40 -12.28 -10.87
CA ARG A 159 -19.51 -13.36 -10.42
C ARG A 159 -18.16 -12.84 -9.90
N HIS A 160 -17.62 -11.80 -10.48
CA HIS A 160 -16.38 -11.21 -9.98
C HIS A 160 -16.55 -10.63 -8.57
N ILE A 161 -17.71 -10.02 -8.26
CA ILE A 161 -17.99 -9.52 -6.89
C ILE A 161 -18.16 -10.72 -5.94
N ARG A 162 -18.88 -11.76 -6.37
CA ARG A 162 -19.07 -12.98 -5.60
C ARG A 162 -17.74 -13.69 -5.30
N GLN A 163 -16.84 -13.71 -6.28
CA GLN A 163 -15.50 -14.26 -6.10
C GLN A 163 -14.69 -13.42 -5.11
N LEU A 164 -14.76 -12.08 -5.20
CA LEU A 164 -14.11 -11.18 -4.26
C LEU A 164 -14.59 -11.39 -2.81
N GLU A 165 -15.91 -11.61 -2.60
CA GLU A 165 -16.45 -11.93 -1.27
C GLU A 165 -15.87 -13.24 -0.70
N LYS A 166 -15.63 -14.23 -1.57
CA LYS A 166 -15.04 -15.52 -1.14
C LYS A 166 -13.55 -15.43 -0.84
N ASP A 167 -12.81 -14.69 -1.68
CA ASP A 167 -11.35 -14.61 -1.59
C ASP A 167 -10.89 -13.64 -0.51
N LEU A 168 -11.63 -12.56 -0.30
CA LEU A 168 -11.29 -11.51 0.67
C LEU A 168 -12.55 -11.13 1.44
N PRO A 169 -12.58 -11.31 2.77
CA PRO A 169 -13.67 -10.75 3.57
C PRO A 169 -13.71 -9.23 3.37
N LEU A 170 -14.81 -8.73 2.82
CA LEU A 170 -15.02 -7.31 2.56
C LEU A 170 -15.17 -6.57 3.89
N LEU A 171 -14.11 -5.91 4.34
CA LEU A 171 -14.14 -5.12 5.56
C LEU A 171 -15.04 -3.88 5.38
N GLY A 172 -16.09 -3.82 6.19
CA GLY A 172 -17.01 -2.68 6.22
C GLY A 172 -18.07 -2.67 5.11
N ILE A 173 -18.24 -3.77 4.35
CA ILE A 173 -19.32 -3.93 3.36
C ILE A 173 -19.98 -5.29 3.53
N GLU A 174 -21.30 -5.30 3.44
CA GLU A 174 -22.14 -6.49 3.39
C GLU A 174 -22.90 -6.49 2.05
N VAL A 175 -22.64 -7.46 1.18
CA VAL A 175 -23.45 -7.65 -0.03
C VAL A 175 -24.74 -8.33 0.37
N VAL A 176 -25.82 -7.54 0.43
CA VAL A 176 -27.15 -8.01 0.84
C VAL A 176 -27.74 -8.94 -0.19
N GLY A 177 -27.49 -8.68 -1.48
CA GLY A 177 -27.92 -9.55 -2.56
C GLY A 177 -27.67 -8.99 -3.95
N TYR A 178 -28.18 -9.72 -4.93
CA TYR A 178 -28.01 -9.48 -6.35
C TYR A 178 -29.39 -9.34 -7.00
N VAL A 179 -29.63 -8.29 -7.76
CA VAL A 179 -30.89 -8.10 -8.50
C VAL A 179 -30.69 -8.65 -9.89
N HIS A 180 -31.49 -9.67 -10.24
CA HIS A 180 -31.48 -10.23 -11.59
C HIS A 180 -32.01 -9.24 -12.62
N MET A 181 -31.30 -9.13 -13.75
CA MET A 181 -31.65 -8.28 -14.87
C MET A 181 -31.89 -9.15 -16.11
N ASP A 182 -32.84 -8.76 -16.96
CA ASP A 182 -33.21 -9.52 -18.19
C ASP A 182 -32.01 -9.72 -19.15
N THR A 183 -30.94 -8.94 -18.97
CA THR A 183 -29.73 -8.99 -19.77
C THR A 183 -28.62 -9.84 -19.16
N ASP A 184 -28.88 -10.46 -18.01
CA ASP A 184 -27.87 -11.27 -17.33
C ASP A 184 -27.68 -12.62 -18.05
N HIS A 185 -26.48 -12.83 -18.54
CA HIS A 185 -26.06 -14.09 -19.12
C HIS A 185 -25.50 -15.01 -18.04
N GLU A 186 -25.97 -16.26 -18.01
CA GLU A 186 -25.55 -17.27 -17.03
C GLU A 186 -25.75 -16.76 -15.57
N PRO A 187 -26.99 -16.72 -15.09
CA PRO A 187 -27.33 -16.17 -13.78
C PRO A 187 -26.54 -16.86 -12.66
N LEU A 188 -26.27 -16.09 -11.61
CA LEU A 188 -25.56 -16.54 -10.43
C LEU A 188 -26.43 -17.56 -9.68
N ASP A 189 -25.84 -18.70 -9.32
CA ASP A 189 -26.46 -19.64 -8.38
C ASP A 189 -26.15 -19.18 -6.93
N ASP A 190 -27.00 -18.30 -6.42
CA ASP A 190 -26.91 -17.76 -5.05
C ASP A 190 -28.33 -17.51 -4.53
N HIS A 191 -28.61 -17.97 -3.31
CA HIS A 191 -29.87 -17.75 -2.62
C HIS A 191 -30.23 -16.27 -2.37
N ARG A 192 -29.26 -15.37 -2.52
CA ARG A 192 -29.41 -13.91 -2.39
C ARG A 192 -29.77 -13.23 -3.72
N VAL A 193 -30.11 -13.98 -4.76
CA VAL A 193 -30.57 -13.39 -6.03
C VAL A 193 -32.04 -13.05 -5.90
N PHE A 194 -32.36 -11.76 -6.09
CA PHE A 194 -33.72 -11.26 -6.10
C PHE A 194 -34.21 -11.12 -7.54
N LEU A 195 -35.36 -11.65 -7.82
CA LEU A 195 -36.07 -11.36 -9.09
C LEU A 195 -36.59 -9.91 -9.03
N ARG A 196 -36.51 -9.21 -10.17
CA ARG A 196 -36.97 -7.83 -10.28
C ARG A 196 -38.45 -7.73 -10.44
N GLU A 197 -39.23 -8.15 -9.45
CA GLU A 197 -40.71 -8.08 -9.44
C GLU A 197 -41.22 -6.77 -8.84
N ARG A 198 -40.35 -6.00 -8.16
CA ARG A 198 -40.68 -4.77 -7.44
C ARG A 198 -39.78 -3.62 -7.86
N PRO A 199 -40.21 -2.36 -7.67
CA PRO A 199 -39.36 -1.19 -7.85
C PRO A 199 -38.10 -1.26 -7.00
N LEU A 200 -36.98 -0.78 -7.55
CA LEU A 200 -35.66 -0.80 -6.85
C LEU A 200 -35.68 -0.04 -5.52
N GLN A 201 -36.48 1.06 -5.46
CA GLN A 201 -36.62 1.89 -4.25
C GLN A 201 -37.23 1.11 -3.07
N GLU A 202 -38.17 0.21 -3.33
CA GLU A 202 -38.79 -0.63 -2.30
C GLU A 202 -37.75 -1.60 -1.70
N ILE A 203 -36.98 -2.25 -2.57
CA ILE A 203 -35.90 -3.16 -2.14
C ILE A 203 -34.86 -2.40 -1.32
N VAL A 204 -34.47 -1.23 -1.79
CA VAL A 204 -33.47 -0.36 -1.13
C VAL A 204 -33.94 0.06 0.25
N SER A 205 -35.20 0.50 0.39
CA SER A 205 -35.74 0.96 1.68
C SER A 205 -35.98 -0.22 2.64
N GLU A 206 -36.57 -1.33 2.18
CA GLU A 206 -36.79 -2.53 2.99
C GLU A 206 -35.51 -3.12 3.55
N LYS A 207 -34.50 -3.24 2.69
CA LYS A 207 -33.20 -3.84 3.04
C LYS A 207 -32.20 -2.82 3.63
N LYS A 208 -32.57 -1.56 3.77
CA LYS A 208 -31.70 -0.45 4.26
C LYS A 208 -30.38 -0.45 3.52
N ILE A 209 -30.42 -0.31 2.21
CA ILE A 209 -29.25 -0.32 1.34
C ILE A 209 -28.57 1.05 1.37
N ASP A 210 -27.28 1.06 1.63
CA ASP A 210 -26.45 2.28 1.61
C ASP A 210 -25.84 2.56 0.24
N GLU A 211 -25.58 1.49 -0.55
CA GLU A 211 -24.97 1.63 -1.87
C GLU A 211 -25.43 0.59 -2.89
N ILE A 212 -25.51 1.00 -4.15
CA ILE A 212 -25.83 0.15 -5.30
C ILE A 212 -24.58 0.00 -6.17
N ILE A 213 -24.20 -1.25 -6.47
CA ILE A 213 -23.07 -1.58 -7.34
C ILE A 213 -23.59 -2.02 -8.69
N LEU A 214 -23.22 -1.30 -9.77
CA LEU A 214 -23.68 -1.57 -11.13
C LEU A 214 -22.84 -2.68 -11.78
N ALA A 215 -23.35 -3.92 -11.75
CA ALA A 215 -22.71 -5.11 -12.31
C ALA A 215 -23.50 -5.74 -13.48
N VAL A 216 -24.34 -4.96 -14.16
CA VAL A 216 -25.16 -5.39 -15.31
C VAL A 216 -24.23 -5.78 -16.48
N ASP A 217 -24.49 -6.93 -17.12
CA ASP A 217 -23.69 -7.47 -18.22
C ASP A 217 -23.78 -6.58 -19.48
N ASP A 218 -24.98 -6.16 -19.86
CA ASP A 218 -25.20 -5.20 -20.97
C ASP A 218 -25.92 -3.92 -20.45
N ARG A 219 -25.17 -2.85 -20.32
CA ARG A 219 -25.71 -1.56 -19.86
C ARG A 219 -26.62 -0.84 -20.84
N ARG A 220 -26.60 -1.24 -22.12
CA ARG A 220 -27.40 -0.59 -23.18
C ARG A 220 -28.83 -1.10 -23.17
N LYS A 221 -29.09 -2.26 -22.57
CA LYS A 221 -30.39 -2.90 -22.53
C LYS A 221 -30.87 -3.07 -21.10
N GLY A 222 -32.08 -2.60 -20.80
CA GLY A 222 -32.75 -2.90 -19.55
C GLY A 222 -32.24 -2.23 -18.27
N MET A 223 -31.36 -1.25 -18.35
CA MET A 223 -30.88 -0.54 -17.17
C MET A 223 -31.98 0.41 -16.64
N PRO A 224 -32.40 0.28 -15.36
CA PRO A 224 -33.50 1.08 -14.79
C PRO A 224 -32.99 2.46 -14.36
N VAL A 225 -32.60 3.30 -15.32
CA VAL A 225 -31.93 4.59 -15.08
C VAL A 225 -32.73 5.50 -14.15
N HIS A 226 -34.05 5.58 -14.31
CA HIS A 226 -34.90 6.41 -13.47
C HIS A 226 -34.95 5.93 -12.02
N GLU A 227 -35.08 4.61 -11.80
CA GLU A 227 -35.10 4.04 -10.46
C GLU A 227 -33.72 4.25 -9.74
N ILE A 228 -32.61 4.03 -10.46
CA ILE A 228 -31.26 4.27 -9.95
C ILE A 228 -31.07 5.75 -9.58
N LEU A 229 -31.54 6.66 -10.44
CA LEU A 229 -31.47 8.08 -10.18
C LEU A 229 -32.28 8.48 -8.95
N SER A 230 -33.51 7.93 -8.81
CA SER A 230 -34.33 8.17 -7.62
C SER A 230 -33.62 7.68 -6.35
N CYS A 231 -33.11 6.45 -6.34
CA CYS A 231 -32.32 5.94 -5.20
C CYS A 231 -31.12 6.85 -4.85
N LYS A 232 -30.43 7.36 -5.88
CA LYS A 232 -29.32 8.28 -5.69
C LYS A 232 -29.76 9.61 -5.08
N MET A 233 -30.90 10.14 -5.50
CA MET A 233 -31.48 11.37 -4.94
C MET A 233 -31.96 11.17 -3.50
N ASP A 234 -32.35 9.95 -3.14
CA ASP A 234 -32.71 9.56 -1.77
C ASP A 234 -31.48 9.29 -0.88
N GLY A 235 -30.26 9.55 -1.38
CA GLY A 235 -29.02 9.48 -0.61
C GLY A 235 -28.28 8.15 -0.67
N VAL A 236 -28.68 7.23 -1.58
CA VAL A 236 -27.98 5.96 -1.81
C VAL A 236 -26.80 6.17 -2.75
N ASP A 237 -25.61 5.74 -2.36
CA ASP A 237 -24.44 5.79 -3.22
C ASP A 237 -24.58 4.82 -4.41
N VAL A 238 -24.28 5.30 -5.62
CA VAL A 238 -24.28 4.46 -6.83
C VAL A 238 -22.87 4.37 -7.39
N LEU A 239 -22.36 3.17 -7.47
CA LEU A 239 -21.00 2.90 -7.90
C LEU A 239 -20.95 2.03 -9.14
N ASP A 240 -20.02 2.39 -10.03
CA ASP A 240 -19.61 1.49 -11.09
C ASP A 240 -18.73 0.36 -10.53
N MET A 241 -18.85 -0.81 -11.13
CA MET A 241 -18.12 -2.01 -10.71
C MET A 241 -16.60 -1.82 -10.67
N LEU A 242 -16.01 -1.13 -11.66
CA LEU A 242 -14.57 -0.85 -11.66
C LEU A 242 -14.17 0.03 -10.49
N THR A 243 -14.95 1.09 -10.19
CA THR A 243 -14.73 1.96 -9.03
C THR A 243 -14.87 1.18 -7.72
N PHE A 244 -15.81 0.24 -7.65
CA PHE A 244 -15.96 -0.66 -6.52
C PHE A 244 -14.69 -1.50 -6.32
N PHE A 245 -14.19 -2.17 -7.38
CA PHE A 245 -12.95 -2.96 -7.29
C PHE A 245 -11.74 -2.11 -6.92
N GLU A 246 -11.59 -0.92 -7.51
CA GLU A 246 -10.51 0.00 -7.15
C GLU A 246 -10.54 0.38 -5.67
N ARG A 247 -11.74 0.68 -5.16
CA ARG A 247 -11.94 1.07 -3.77
C ARG A 247 -11.63 -0.07 -2.79
N GLU A 248 -12.09 -1.28 -3.11
CA GLU A 248 -11.98 -2.41 -2.19
C GLU A 248 -10.63 -3.12 -2.26
N THR A 249 -9.99 -3.14 -3.44
CA THR A 249 -8.79 -3.94 -3.66
C THR A 249 -7.53 -3.13 -3.91
N GLY A 250 -7.65 -1.82 -4.14
CA GLY A 250 -6.50 -0.97 -4.51
C GLY A 250 -5.86 -1.36 -5.84
N ARG A 251 -6.63 -1.93 -6.78
CA ARG A 251 -6.18 -2.33 -8.12
C ARG A 251 -7.23 -2.06 -9.19
N VAL A 252 -6.80 -1.89 -10.43
CA VAL A 252 -7.67 -1.79 -11.60
C VAL A 252 -7.92 -3.18 -12.14
N LYS A 253 -9.15 -3.69 -12.06
CA LYS A 253 -9.52 -5.02 -12.58
C LYS A 253 -9.56 -4.99 -14.09
N LEU A 254 -8.48 -5.40 -14.76
CA LEU A 254 -8.28 -5.25 -16.20
C LEU A 254 -9.30 -6.05 -17.04
N ASP A 255 -9.75 -7.21 -16.57
CA ASP A 255 -10.78 -8.02 -17.23
C ASP A 255 -12.12 -7.26 -17.43
N LEU A 256 -12.34 -6.19 -16.65
CA LEU A 256 -13.56 -5.38 -16.67
C LEU A 256 -13.36 -4.03 -17.39
N VAL A 257 -12.13 -3.69 -17.75
CA VAL A 257 -11.79 -2.41 -18.36
C VAL A 257 -12.26 -2.39 -19.82
N ASN A 258 -13.11 -1.43 -20.15
CA ASN A 258 -13.41 -1.07 -21.53
C ASN A 258 -12.46 0.05 -21.99
N PRO A 259 -12.11 0.12 -23.30
CA PRO A 259 -11.25 1.20 -23.82
C PRO A 259 -11.77 2.61 -23.47
N SER A 260 -13.10 2.82 -23.52
CA SER A 260 -13.72 4.11 -23.17
C SER A 260 -13.50 4.49 -21.71
N TRP A 261 -13.39 3.52 -20.80
CA TRP A 261 -13.12 3.81 -19.40
C TRP A 261 -11.72 4.41 -19.20
N MET A 262 -10.71 3.95 -19.94
CA MET A 262 -9.34 4.46 -19.79
C MET A 262 -9.23 5.96 -20.08
N PHE A 263 -9.97 6.47 -21.07
CA PHE A 263 -9.90 7.89 -21.43
C PHE A 263 -11.00 8.76 -20.78
N LEU A 264 -12.10 8.16 -20.30
CA LEU A 264 -13.15 8.89 -19.60
C LEU A 264 -12.95 8.92 -18.07
N SER A 265 -12.16 7.97 -17.51
CA SER A 265 -11.92 7.95 -16.07
C SER A 265 -11.03 9.09 -15.61
N ASP A 266 -11.34 9.64 -14.44
CA ASP A 266 -10.45 10.59 -13.77
C ASP A 266 -9.10 9.93 -13.42
N GLY A 267 -8.03 10.67 -13.58
CA GLY A 267 -6.68 10.20 -13.29
C GLY A 267 -5.82 10.12 -14.55
N PHE A 268 -4.77 9.34 -14.55
CA PHE A 268 -3.76 9.19 -15.61
C PHE A 268 -3.11 10.50 -16.11
N ARG A 269 -3.53 11.66 -15.59
CA ARG A 269 -2.93 12.97 -15.91
C ARG A 269 -1.97 13.38 -14.81
N VAL A 270 -0.72 13.54 -15.18
CA VAL A 270 0.30 14.13 -14.30
C VAL A 270 0.42 15.60 -14.70
N SER A 271 0.01 16.51 -13.81
CA SER A 271 0.23 17.94 -14.03
C SER A 271 1.71 18.29 -13.90
N VAL A 272 2.15 19.38 -14.51
CA VAL A 272 3.55 19.84 -14.41
C VAL A 272 3.92 20.09 -12.93
N SER A 273 3.02 20.71 -12.16
CA SER A 273 3.22 20.95 -10.72
C SER A 273 3.40 19.63 -9.93
N SER A 274 2.59 18.62 -10.24
CA SER A 274 2.71 17.30 -9.64
C SER A 274 4.02 16.60 -10.00
N ALA A 275 4.49 16.75 -11.25
CA ALA A 275 5.77 16.20 -11.69
C ALA A 275 6.97 16.86 -10.99
N ILE A 276 6.92 18.19 -10.81
CA ILE A 276 7.94 18.94 -10.06
C ILE A 276 7.92 18.53 -8.59
N ALA A 277 6.75 18.51 -7.97
CA ALA A 277 6.60 18.10 -6.56
C ALA A 277 7.15 16.69 -6.32
N LYS A 278 6.84 15.74 -7.22
CA LYS A 278 7.41 14.38 -7.16
C LYS A 278 8.92 14.39 -7.27
N ARG A 279 9.47 15.15 -8.21
CA ARG A 279 10.92 15.21 -8.39
C ARG A 279 11.61 15.79 -7.16
N THR A 280 11.06 16.85 -6.59
CA THR A 280 11.54 17.44 -5.33
C THR A 280 11.48 16.43 -4.19
N PHE A 281 10.35 15.73 -4.05
CA PHE A 281 10.18 14.67 -3.06
C PHE A 281 11.22 13.56 -3.22
N ASP A 282 11.44 13.04 -4.44
CA ASP A 282 12.43 12.00 -4.73
C ASP A 282 13.84 12.44 -4.31
N ILE A 283 14.22 13.69 -4.66
CA ILE A 283 15.54 14.24 -4.29
C ILE A 283 15.67 14.37 -2.78
N LEU A 284 14.66 14.90 -2.09
CA LEU A 284 14.69 15.06 -0.64
C LEU A 284 14.82 13.72 0.09
N VAL A 285 14.05 12.70 -0.34
CA VAL A 285 14.16 11.35 0.23
C VAL A 285 15.54 10.76 -0.03
N CYS A 286 16.08 10.90 -1.25
CA CYS A 286 17.44 10.43 -1.55
C CYS A 286 18.49 11.12 -0.69
N LEU A 287 18.45 12.45 -0.54
CA LEU A 287 19.40 13.19 0.27
C LEU A 287 19.30 12.84 1.76
N LEU A 288 18.11 12.57 2.26
CA LEU A 288 17.88 12.13 3.64
C LEU A 288 18.47 10.74 3.89
N LEU A 289 18.33 9.81 2.94
CA LEU A 289 18.76 8.42 3.08
C LEU A 289 20.24 8.20 2.70
N LEU A 290 20.81 9.07 1.86
CA LEU A 290 22.17 8.91 1.35
C LEU A 290 23.24 8.82 2.46
N PRO A 291 23.23 9.64 3.53
CA PRO A 291 24.20 9.52 4.62
C PRO A 291 24.18 8.18 5.34
N LEU A 292 23.00 7.53 5.40
CA LEU A 292 22.83 6.20 5.98
C LEU A 292 23.26 5.10 4.99
N PHE A 293 22.88 5.25 3.73
CA PHE A 293 23.14 4.22 2.72
C PHE A 293 24.57 4.22 2.21
N LEU A 294 25.25 5.37 2.17
CA LEU A 294 26.64 5.44 1.67
C LEU A 294 27.62 4.56 2.44
N PRO A 295 27.71 4.62 3.79
CA PRO A 295 28.55 3.70 4.55
C PRO A 295 28.19 2.23 4.32
N LEU A 296 26.89 1.93 4.27
CA LEU A 296 26.40 0.57 4.02
C LEU A 296 26.78 0.08 2.62
N MET A 297 26.67 0.96 1.61
CA MET A 297 27.10 0.65 0.25
C MET A 297 28.60 0.37 0.17
N LEU A 298 29.44 1.09 0.93
CA LEU A 298 30.88 0.81 0.99
C LEU A 298 31.17 -0.56 1.61
N ILE A 299 30.46 -0.93 2.68
CA ILE A 299 30.58 -2.26 3.30
C ILE A 299 30.18 -3.35 2.32
N VAL A 300 29.05 -3.19 1.63
CA VAL A 300 28.56 -4.16 0.64
C VAL A 300 29.53 -4.25 -0.54
N ALA A 301 30.04 -3.12 -1.03
CA ALA A 301 31.02 -3.09 -2.11
C ALA A 301 32.28 -3.87 -1.74
N LEU A 302 32.79 -3.66 -0.51
CA LEU A 302 33.95 -4.38 0.00
C LEU A 302 33.65 -5.89 0.13
N ALA A 303 32.49 -6.28 0.64
CA ALA A 303 32.09 -7.68 0.77
C ALA A 303 32.01 -8.39 -0.60
N VAL A 304 31.42 -7.76 -1.61
CA VAL A 304 31.33 -8.29 -2.98
C VAL A 304 32.72 -8.40 -3.62
N TRP A 305 33.60 -7.43 -3.36
CA TRP A 305 34.97 -7.46 -3.88
C TRP A 305 35.79 -8.58 -3.22
N LEU A 306 35.68 -8.76 -1.89
CA LEU A 306 36.39 -9.81 -1.15
C LEU A 306 35.95 -11.23 -1.55
N GLU A 307 34.67 -11.43 -1.93
CA GLU A 307 34.17 -12.74 -2.36
C GLU A 307 34.79 -13.17 -3.69
N SER A 308 35.10 -12.23 -4.59
CA SER A 308 35.66 -12.54 -5.92
C SER A 308 36.69 -11.47 -6.36
N PRO A 309 37.88 -11.43 -5.73
CA PRO A 309 38.87 -10.42 -6.03
C PRO A 309 39.37 -10.58 -7.48
N GLY A 310 39.34 -9.50 -8.25
CA GLY A 310 39.76 -9.49 -9.65
C GLY A 310 38.79 -10.15 -10.66
N GLN A 311 37.67 -10.68 -10.21
CA GLN A 311 36.68 -11.33 -11.09
C GLN A 311 35.50 -10.41 -11.39
N GLY A 312 35.70 -9.43 -12.27
CA GLY A 312 34.65 -8.52 -12.74
C GLY A 312 34.32 -7.35 -11.81
N SER A 313 33.38 -6.51 -12.22
CA SER A 313 32.97 -5.30 -11.50
C SER A 313 32.16 -5.61 -10.25
N VAL A 314 32.31 -4.81 -9.19
CA VAL A 314 31.46 -4.82 -7.99
C VAL A 314 30.03 -4.40 -8.33
N LEU A 315 29.87 -3.47 -9.28
CA LEU A 315 28.60 -3.03 -9.79
C LEU A 315 28.20 -3.83 -11.03
N TYR A 316 26.96 -4.22 -11.06
CA TYR A 316 26.27 -4.80 -12.22
C TYR A 316 25.36 -3.76 -12.86
N SER A 317 25.36 -3.67 -14.17
CA SER A 317 24.50 -2.77 -14.93
C SER A 317 23.63 -3.55 -15.91
N GLN A 318 22.38 -3.13 -16.07
CA GLN A 318 21.43 -3.78 -16.98
C GLN A 318 20.50 -2.75 -17.60
N VAL A 319 20.17 -2.93 -18.88
CA VAL A 319 19.18 -2.10 -19.59
C VAL A 319 17.77 -2.47 -19.12
N ARG A 320 16.97 -1.45 -18.82
CA ARG A 320 15.57 -1.55 -18.40
C ARG A 320 14.72 -0.52 -19.13
N VAL A 321 13.43 -0.79 -19.25
CA VAL A 321 12.47 0.16 -19.82
C VAL A 321 12.03 1.17 -18.76
N GLY A 322 12.18 2.44 -19.08
CA GLY A 322 11.87 3.57 -18.21
C GLY A 322 10.64 4.35 -18.66
N GLN A 323 10.56 5.62 -18.24
CA GLN A 323 9.46 6.51 -18.56
C GLN A 323 9.31 6.72 -20.06
N ASN A 324 8.06 6.73 -20.54
CA ASN A 324 7.70 6.88 -21.96
C ASN A 324 8.36 5.83 -22.87
N ASN A 325 8.55 4.61 -22.36
CA ASN A 325 9.20 3.48 -23.05
C ASN A 325 10.63 3.78 -23.53
N ARG A 326 11.36 4.66 -22.82
CA ARG A 326 12.78 4.94 -23.11
C ARG A 326 13.65 4.02 -22.25
N ASP A 327 14.61 3.39 -22.88
CA ASP A 327 15.56 2.55 -22.19
C ASP A 327 16.52 3.36 -21.32
N PHE A 328 16.88 2.81 -20.18
CA PHE A 328 17.89 3.37 -19.28
C PHE A 328 18.71 2.24 -18.63
N THR A 329 19.86 2.56 -18.09
CA THR A 329 20.72 1.60 -17.39
C THR A 329 20.50 1.66 -15.89
N ILE A 330 20.07 0.53 -15.29
CA ILE A 330 19.95 0.37 -13.83
C ILE A 330 21.27 -0.13 -13.25
N TYR A 331 21.63 0.33 -12.06
CA TYR A 331 22.81 -0.09 -11.33
C TYR A 331 22.45 -0.91 -10.10
N LYS A 332 23.15 -2.04 -9.88
CA LYS A 332 23.01 -2.90 -8.72
C LYS A 332 24.39 -3.38 -8.24
N PHE A 333 24.49 -3.84 -7.00
CA PHE A 333 25.64 -4.65 -6.61
C PHE A 333 25.55 -6.02 -7.27
N ARG A 334 26.70 -6.54 -7.71
CA ARG A 334 26.79 -7.87 -8.25
C ARG A 334 26.43 -8.90 -7.19
N SER A 335 25.40 -9.65 -7.42
CA SER A 335 24.88 -10.71 -6.54
C SER A 335 24.95 -12.10 -7.16
N MET A 336 25.36 -12.17 -8.44
CA MET A 336 25.53 -13.40 -9.20
C MET A 336 26.95 -13.54 -9.74
N ARG A 337 27.32 -14.77 -10.13
CA ARG A 337 28.62 -15.05 -10.75
C ARG A 337 28.75 -14.29 -12.06
N VAL A 338 29.99 -14.02 -12.48
CA VAL A 338 30.29 -13.25 -13.69
C VAL A 338 29.75 -13.93 -14.98
N ASP A 339 29.70 -15.24 -14.96
CA ASP A 339 29.24 -16.09 -16.08
C ASP A 339 27.72 -16.37 -16.07
N ALA A 340 26.96 -15.74 -15.15
CA ALA A 340 25.54 -16.04 -14.91
C ALA A 340 24.60 -15.86 -16.12
N GLU A 341 24.95 -14.99 -17.07
CA GLU A 341 24.20 -14.73 -18.32
C GLU A 341 25.11 -14.81 -19.55
N SER A 342 26.08 -15.73 -19.54
CA SER A 342 27.03 -15.94 -20.68
C SER A 342 26.34 -16.35 -21.99
N ASP A 343 25.11 -16.91 -21.91
CA ASP A 343 24.30 -17.29 -23.08
C ASP A 343 23.48 -16.11 -23.67
N GLY A 344 23.55 -14.91 -23.08
CA GLY A 344 22.86 -13.71 -23.54
C GLY A 344 21.33 -13.76 -23.44
N ARG A 345 20.75 -14.85 -22.88
CA ARG A 345 19.30 -15.00 -22.77
C ARG A 345 18.77 -14.39 -21.48
N ALA A 346 17.74 -13.54 -21.60
CA ALA A 346 17.02 -13.03 -20.46
C ALA A 346 16.24 -14.16 -19.78
N ARG A 347 16.52 -14.42 -18.49
CA ARG A 347 15.79 -15.42 -17.69
C ARG A 347 15.30 -14.79 -16.40
N TRP A 348 14.11 -15.20 -15.97
CA TRP A 348 13.62 -14.89 -14.63
C TRP A 348 14.52 -15.56 -13.58
N ALA A 349 14.77 -14.88 -12.47
CA ALA A 349 15.51 -15.46 -11.36
C ALA A 349 14.66 -16.54 -10.69
N GLN A 350 15.22 -17.76 -10.52
CA GLN A 350 14.53 -18.87 -9.88
C GLN A 350 14.82 -18.90 -8.37
N LYS A 351 13.92 -19.57 -7.64
CA LYS A 351 14.13 -19.85 -6.21
C LYS A 351 15.34 -20.81 -6.09
N ASN A 352 16.33 -20.45 -5.26
CA ASN A 352 17.60 -21.19 -5.11
C ASN A 352 18.46 -21.26 -6.40
N ASP A 353 18.53 -20.16 -7.14
CA ASP A 353 19.32 -20.04 -8.37
C ASP A 353 20.82 -20.25 -8.08
N ALA A 354 21.41 -21.29 -8.66
CA ALA A 354 22.82 -21.66 -8.46
C ALA A 354 23.84 -20.60 -8.94
N ARG A 355 23.39 -19.60 -9.69
CA ARG A 355 24.19 -18.47 -10.14
C ARG A 355 24.45 -17.43 -9.05
N ILE A 356 23.71 -17.49 -7.93
CA ILE A 356 23.80 -16.52 -6.83
C ILE A 356 25.05 -16.86 -5.98
N THR A 357 25.86 -15.84 -5.68
CA THR A 357 27.01 -15.96 -4.78
C THR A 357 26.59 -15.98 -3.31
N ARG A 358 27.46 -16.35 -2.37
CA ARG A 358 27.14 -16.40 -0.93
C ARG A 358 26.80 -14.99 -0.39
N VAL A 359 27.66 -14.01 -0.69
CA VAL A 359 27.40 -12.59 -0.35
C VAL A 359 26.18 -12.12 -1.11
N GLY A 360 26.04 -12.50 -2.38
CA GLY A 360 24.88 -12.23 -3.23
C GLY A 360 23.56 -12.66 -2.60
N ALA A 361 23.49 -13.86 -2.01
CA ALA A 361 22.29 -14.35 -1.32
C ALA A 361 21.92 -13.46 -0.11
N LEU A 362 22.91 -13.04 0.67
CA LEU A 362 22.71 -12.17 1.84
C LEU A 362 22.19 -10.78 1.42
N ILE A 363 22.87 -10.14 0.45
CA ILE A 363 22.50 -8.79 0.01
C ILE A 363 21.16 -8.75 -0.71
N ARG A 364 20.79 -9.79 -1.47
CA ARG A 364 19.46 -9.93 -2.10
C ARG A 364 18.36 -10.10 -1.06
N LYS A 365 18.57 -10.93 -0.04
CA LYS A 365 17.60 -11.12 1.04
C LYS A 365 17.31 -9.81 1.78
N ALA A 366 18.34 -8.97 1.98
CA ALA A 366 18.21 -7.67 2.63
C ALA A 366 17.92 -6.52 1.65
N ARG A 367 17.77 -6.78 0.34
CA ARG A 367 17.60 -5.76 -0.73
C ARG A 367 18.75 -4.75 -0.82
N LEU A 368 19.90 -5.08 -0.26
CA LEU A 368 21.08 -4.22 -0.30
C LEU A 368 21.73 -4.16 -1.69
N ASP A 369 21.50 -5.17 -2.52
CA ASP A 369 21.93 -5.21 -3.91
C ASP A 369 21.34 -4.07 -4.76
N GLU A 370 20.19 -3.53 -4.37
CA GLU A 370 19.48 -2.48 -5.10
C GLU A 370 19.87 -1.05 -4.65
N LEU A 371 20.69 -0.89 -3.59
CA LEU A 371 21.08 0.43 -3.08
C LEU A 371 21.73 1.36 -4.13
N PRO A 372 22.55 0.90 -5.09
CA PRO A 372 23.12 1.78 -6.11
C PRO A 372 22.08 2.46 -7.01
N GLN A 373 20.83 1.98 -7.03
CA GLN A 373 19.75 2.62 -7.80
C GLN A 373 19.39 4.02 -7.27
N ILE A 374 19.80 4.37 -6.04
CA ILE A 374 19.63 5.74 -5.54
C ILE A 374 20.28 6.76 -6.48
N PHE A 375 21.37 6.40 -7.16
CA PHE A 375 22.00 7.24 -8.19
C PHE A 375 21.16 7.36 -9.45
N ASN A 376 20.42 6.32 -9.83
CA ASN A 376 19.43 6.41 -10.92
C ASN A 376 18.29 7.37 -10.57
N VAL A 377 17.87 7.38 -9.29
CA VAL A 377 16.85 8.34 -8.81
C VAL A 377 17.43 9.75 -8.84
N LEU A 378 18.63 9.99 -8.34
CA LEU A 378 19.27 11.31 -8.36
C LEU A 378 19.51 11.82 -9.77
N LYS A 379 19.88 10.96 -10.72
CA LYS A 379 20.03 11.30 -12.13
C LYS A 379 18.69 11.65 -12.80
N GLY A 380 17.58 11.03 -12.36
CA GLY A 380 16.24 11.25 -12.88
C GLY A 380 15.74 10.18 -13.84
N ASP A 381 16.48 9.10 -14.05
CA ASP A 381 16.05 7.92 -14.79
C ASP A 381 14.95 7.16 -14.05
N MET A 382 15.03 7.18 -12.70
CA MET A 382 14.09 6.54 -11.79
C MET A 382 13.45 7.54 -10.81
N SER A 383 12.45 7.09 -10.10
CA SER A 383 11.85 7.69 -8.92
C SER A 383 12.07 6.79 -7.72
N PHE A 384 11.89 7.30 -6.50
CA PHE A 384 11.88 6.44 -5.31
C PHE A 384 10.69 5.47 -5.35
N VAL A 385 9.52 5.97 -5.74
CA VAL A 385 8.27 5.19 -5.87
C VAL A 385 7.77 5.19 -7.31
N GLY A 386 7.45 4.02 -7.85
CA GLY A 386 6.92 3.84 -9.19
C GLY A 386 6.80 2.37 -9.59
N PRO A 387 6.28 2.05 -10.78
CA PRO A 387 6.28 0.69 -11.31
C PRO A 387 7.69 0.12 -11.41
N ARG A 388 7.87 -1.14 -11.08
CA ARG A 388 9.19 -1.79 -11.16
C ARG A 388 9.67 -1.86 -12.63
N PRO A 389 10.90 -1.43 -12.95
CA PRO A 389 11.40 -1.47 -14.34
C PRO A 389 11.70 -2.90 -14.79
N GLU A 390 11.19 -3.26 -15.97
CA GLU A 390 11.39 -4.58 -16.58
C GLU A 390 12.39 -4.54 -17.74
N ARG A 391 12.91 -5.71 -18.12
CA ARG A 391 13.85 -5.86 -19.28
C ARG A 391 13.09 -5.62 -20.57
N PRO A 392 13.70 -5.00 -21.62
CA PRO A 392 13.04 -4.74 -22.89
C PRO A 392 12.40 -6.00 -23.53
N ALA A 393 13.10 -7.13 -23.50
CA ALA A 393 12.58 -8.39 -24.04
C ALA A 393 11.27 -8.85 -23.35
N PHE A 394 11.17 -8.72 -22.02
CA PHE A 394 9.94 -9.05 -21.29
C PHE A 394 8.83 -8.05 -21.55
N VAL A 395 9.18 -6.76 -21.67
CA VAL A 395 8.20 -5.72 -21.98
C VAL A 395 7.58 -5.95 -23.35
N GLU A 396 8.38 -6.32 -24.36
CA GLU A 396 7.92 -6.62 -25.70
C GLU A 396 6.96 -7.81 -25.72
N GLU A 397 7.30 -8.89 -25.03
CA GLU A 397 6.45 -10.06 -24.88
C GLU A 397 5.12 -9.71 -24.18
N LEU A 398 5.19 -9.06 -23.01
CA LEU A 398 4.00 -8.75 -22.21
C LEU A 398 3.07 -7.71 -22.86
N GLN A 399 3.62 -6.79 -23.66
CA GLN A 399 2.83 -5.85 -24.47
C GLN A 399 2.01 -6.55 -25.57
N SER A 400 2.53 -7.64 -26.13
CA SER A 400 1.80 -8.41 -27.13
C SER A 400 0.64 -9.22 -26.54
N GLN A 401 0.79 -9.63 -25.27
CA GLN A 401 -0.20 -10.47 -24.57
C GLN A 401 -1.25 -9.64 -23.82
N TYR A 402 -0.85 -8.52 -23.21
CA TYR A 402 -1.72 -7.77 -22.31
C TYR A 402 -1.99 -6.35 -22.81
N PRO A 403 -3.26 -6.00 -23.04
CA PRO A 403 -3.63 -4.64 -23.39
C PRO A 403 -3.24 -3.68 -22.24
N TYR A 404 -2.92 -2.47 -22.60
CA TYR A 404 -2.53 -1.38 -21.67
C TYR A 404 -1.22 -1.60 -20.89
N TYR A 405 -0.42 -2.62 -21.18
CA TYR A 405 0.85 -2.85 -20.49
C TYR A 405 1.78 -1.64 -20.57
N ARG A 406 1.78 -0.92 -21.71
CA ARG A 406 2.60 0.29 -21.92
C ARG A 406 2.23 1.46 -21.02
N GLU A 407 0.99 1.52 -20.55
CA GLU A 407 0.49 2.64 -19.75
C GLU A 407 1.19 2.75 -18.38
N ARG A 408 1.76 1.64 -17.89
CA ARG A 408 2.58 1.66 -16.68
C ARG A 408 3.86 2.51 -16.82
N HIS A 409 4.37 2.67 -18.04
CA HIS A 409 5.57 3.43 -18.32
C HIS A 409 5.32 4.93 -18.49
N ARG A 410 4.10 5.44 -18.28
CA ARG A 410 3.83 6.89 -18.21
C ARG A 410 4.49 7.55 -17.01
N MET A 411 4.71 6.79 -15.95
CA MET A 411 5.46 7.23 -14.77
C MET A 411 6.91 6.75 -14.84
N ARG A 412 7.80 7.45 -14.09
CA ARG A 412 9.16 6.95 -13.89
C ARG A 412 9.12 5.63 -13.14
N PRO A 413 9.96 4.66 -13.50
CA PRO A 413 10.09 3.42 -12.74
C PRO A 413 10.61 3.71 -11.32
N GLY A 414 10.19 2.88 -10.35
CA GLY A 414 10.52 3.06 -8.94
C GLY A 414 11.50 2.03 -8.38
N LEU A 415 12.19 2.42 -7.30
CA LEU A 415 12.87 1.50 -6.41
C LEU A 415 11.88 0.57 -5.73
N THR A 416 10.81 1.16 -5.21
CA THR A 416 9.64 0.48 -4.68
C THR A 416 8.38 0.92 -5.42
N GLY A 417 7.27 0.21 -5.25
CA GLY A 417 6.03 0.54 -5.93
C GLY A 417 4.82 -0.17 -5.33
N TRP A 418 3.63 0.31 -5.70
CA TRP A 418 2.36 -0.20 -5.18
C TRP A 418 2.19 -1.70 -5.43
N ALA A 419 2.53 -2.19 -6.64
CA ALA A 419 2.51 -3.60 -6.96
C ALA A 419 3.49 -4.41 -6.08
N GLN A 420 4.66 -3.86 -5.77
CA GLN A 420 5.69 -4.56 -4.99
C GLN A 420 5.29 -4.77 -3.52
N ILE A 421 4.50 -3.87 -2.94
CA ILE A 421 4.03 -4.00 -1.56
C ILE A 421 2.68 -4.72 -1.44
N SER A 422 1.85 -4.70 -2.49
CA SER A 422 0.48 -5.22 -2.48
C SER A 422 0.35 -6.64 -3.06
N TYR A 423 1.29 -7.09 -3.88
CA TYR A 423 1.27 -8.40 -4.54
C TYR A 423 2.54 -9.18 -4.25
N GLN A 424 2.38 -10.43 -3.81
CA GLN A 424 3.52 -11.30 -3.53
C GLN A 424 4.28 -11.67 -4.83
N TYR A 425 5.53 -12.00 -4.67
CA TYR A 425 6.42 -12.28 -5.78
C TYR A 425 5.96 -13.52 -6.56
N GLY A 426 5.85 -13.39 -7.88
CA GLY A 426 5.63 -14.45 -8.83
C GLY A 426 6.37 -14.14 -10.13
N ASP A 427 6.81 -15.18 -10.85
CA ASP A 427 7.66 -15.11 -12.04
C ASP A 427 6.92 -15.59 -13.30
N SER A 428 5.59 -15.61 -13.28
CA SER A 428 4.75 -16.00 -14.41
C SER A 428 4.18 -14.79 -15.18
N ALA A 429 3.72 -15.01 -16.40
CA ALA A 429 3.00 -14.01 -17.18
C ALA A 429 1.70 -13.56 -16.47
N GLU A 430 1.01 -14.49 -15.79
CA GLU A 430 -0.17 -14.17 -14.96
C GLU A 430 0.20 -13.25 -13.79
N ASP A 431 1.34 -13.48 -13.13
CA ASP A 431 1.81 -12.56 -12.08
C ASP A 431 2.15 -11.18 -12.62
N ALA A 432 2.72 -11.11 -13.85
CA ALA A 432 2.96 -9.83 -14.51
C ALA A 432 1.65 -9.09 -14.81
N TYR A 433 0.60 -9.81 -15.21
CA TYR A 433 -0.73 -9.26 -15.41
C TYR A 433 -1.35 -8.73 -14.10
N ARG A 434 -1.25 -9.49 -13.01
CA ARG A 434 -1.73 -9.05 -11.69
C ARG A 434 -0.96 -7.82 -11.18
N LYS A 435 0.35 -7.80 -11.36
CA LYS A 435 1.18 -6.61 -11.03
C LYS A 435 0.77 -5.40 -11.84
N LEU A 436 0.42 -5.57 -13.12
CA LEU A 436 -0.07 -4.50 -13.98
C LEU A 436 -1.36 -3.87 -13.42
N GLU A 437 -2.29 -4.65 -12.88
CA GLU A 437 -3.52 -4.13 -12.23
C GLU A 437 -3.19 -3.13 -11.10
N TYR A 438 -2.17 -3.42 -10.27
CA TYR A 438 -1.70 -2.53 -9.21
C TYR A 438 -0.88 -1.34 -9.74
N ASP A 439 -0.02 -1.56 -10.75
CA ASP A 439 0.75 -0.49 -11.36
C ASP A 439 -0.17 0.56 -12.01
N LEU A 440 -1.22 0.13 -12.72
CA LEU A 440 -2.20 1.03 -13.31
C LEU A 440 -3.04 1.77 -12.26
N TYR A 441 -3.35 1.14 -11.13
CA TYR A 441 -3.97 1.84 -10.01
C TYR A 441 -3.08 2.97 -9.50
N TYR A 442 -1.77 2.71 -9.32
CA TYR A 442 -0.82 3.72 -8.90
C TYR A 442 -0.70 4.86 -9.94
N VAL A 443 -0.54 4.53 -11.22
CA VAL A 443 -0.45 5.54 -12.30
C VAL A 443 -1.69 6.41 -12.35
N LYS A 444 -2.88 5.82 -12.21
CA LYS A 444 -4.17 6.53 -12.21
C LYS A 444 -4.35 7.44 -11.00
N ASN A 445 -4.02 6.94 -9.81
CA ASN A 445 -4.31 7.60 -8.53
C ASN A 445 -3.08 8.27 -7.89
N TYR A 446 -2.03 8.49 -8.67
CA TYR A 446 -0.78 9.04 -8.19
C TYR A 446 -0.95 10.31 -7.34
N SER A 447 -0.27 10.32 -6.19
CA SER A 447 -0.11 11.48 -5.30
C SER A 447 1.11 11.28 -4.41
N ILE A 448 1.70 12.36 -3.86
CA ILE A 448 2.79 12.27 -2.88
C ILE A 448 2.35 11.51 -1.62
N PHE A 449 1.06 11.57 -1.29
CA PHE A 449 0.50 10.84 -0.17
C PHE A 449 0.62 9.31 -0.36
N ILE A 450 0.27 8.80 -1.56
CA ILE A 450 0.42 7.37 -1.85
C ILE A 450 1.91 6.96 -1.90
N ASP A 451 2.80 7.85 -2.35
CA ASP A 451 4.25 7.61 -2.32
C ASP A 451 4.75 7.43 -0.89
N LEU A 452 4.32 8.32 0.03
CA LEU A 452 4.68 8.22 1.44
C LEU A 452 4.16 6.92 2.06
N LEU A 453 2.93 6.54 1.77
CA LEU A 453 2.36 5.25 2.21
C LEU A 453 3.19 4.06 1.70
N ILE A 454 3.55 4.07 0.41
CA ILE A 454 4.36 3.00 -0.19
C ILE A 454 5.74 2.91 0.48
N ILE A 455 6.41 4.04 0.73
CA ILE A 455 7.70 4.05 1.43
C ILE A 455 7.59 3.45 2.83
N LEU A 456 6.56 3.86 3.59
CA LEU A 456 6.33 3.33 4.94
C LEU A 456 6.02 1.83 4.91
N HIS A 457 5.16 1.37 4.00
CA HIS A 457 4.87 -0.07 3.85
C HIS A 457 6.08 -0.86 3.33
N THR A 458 6.98 -0.26 2.53
CA THR A 458 8.21 -0.91 2.10
C THR A 458 9.10 -1.28 3.28
N ILE A 459 9.14 -0.46 4.33
CA ILE A 459 9.85 -0.78 5.57
C ILE A 459 9.32 -2.08 6.17
N HIS A 460 8.00 -2.23 6.25
CA HIS A 460 7.36 -3.47 6.75
C HIS A 460 7.73 -4.69 5.90
N VAL A 461 7.65 -4.56 4.60
CA VAL A 461 7.94 -5.64 3.64
C VAL A 461 9.40 -6.09 3.75
N VAL A 462 10.33 -5.14 3.88
CA VAL A 462 11.77 -5.43 4.07
C VAL A 462 12.02 -6.11 5.42
N LEU A 463 11.42 -5.61 6.51
CA LEU A 463 11.60 -6.18 7.85
C LEU A 463 10.99 -7.59 8.01
N THR A 464 9.87 -7.86 7.33
CA THR A 464 9.19 -9.17 7.41
C THR A 464 9.71 -10.19 6.41
N GLY A 465 10.53 -9.76 5.43
CA GLY A 465 11.05 -10.64 4.38
C GLY A 465 9.98 -11.18 3.42
N LYS A 466 8.75 -10.65 3.45
CA LYS A 466 7.62 -11.16 2.64
C LYS A 466 7.83 -11.09 1.12
N CYS A 467 8.84 -10.36 0.65
CA CYS A 467 9.21 -10.21 -0.77
C CYS A 467 10.66 -10.64 -1.07
N ALA A 468 11.31 -11.37 -0.18
CA ALA A 468 12.65 -11.91 -0.42
C ALA A 468 12.54 -13.34 -0.99
N HIS A 469 12.84 -13.48 -2.26
CA HIS A 469 13.16 -14.78 -2.93
C HIS A 469 14.48 -14.65 -3.65
#